data_4af88d2dfd613496ffa8ea668908381b
#
_entry.id   4af88d2dfd613496ffa8ea668908381b
#
_cell.length_a   1.000
_cell.length_b   1.000
_cell.length_c   1.000
_cell.angle_alpha   90.00
_cell.angle_beta   90.00
_cell.angle_gamma   90.00
#
_symmetry.space_group_name_H-M   'P 1'
#
loop_
_entity.id
_entity.type
_entity.pdbx_description
1 polymer ?
#
loop_
_entity_poly.entity_id
_entity_poly.type
_entity_poly.pdbx_seq_one_letter_code
_entity_poly.pdbx_strand_id
1 'polypeptide(L)'
;KTRHLPLGLDYLWPRVKEVTEDKHGTAILWRKHYIVLLAAIFLPLLTLCGLLYLWLASFLALPPFSNQAGGLIWIFLGLATIANIIWYLWRYDGWRKDFYVVTNRRIIDVVGTPFGLRGEQRREGTFDNIQNITYDIPNFVSKLLNLGTVVIETAGTQRTFNFQNVFRPSAIQEEVFKRMVLYQQRQREQARDTNADRLVEVLAEYHHLLEKAGTQPKQPGA
;
A
#
# COMPACT_ATOMS: atom_id res chain seq x y z
N LYS A 1 11.89 2.55 -16.68
CA LYS A 1 13.16 3.24 -16.29
C LYS A 1 12.89 4.03 -15.02
N THR A 2 13.22 3.47 -13.88
CA THR A 2 13.20 4.17 -12.58
C THR A 2 14.36 5.16 -12.58
N ARG A 3 14.07 6.45 -12.67
CA ARG A 3 15.05 7.50 -12.38
C ARG A 3 15.26 7.51 -10.87
N HIS A 4 16.35 6.92 -10.41
CA HIS A 4 16.82 7.09 -9.05
C HIS A 4 17.35 8.52 -8.88
N LEU A 5 16.87 9.20 -7.84
CA LEU A 5 17.47 10.48 -7.43
C LEU A 5 18.86 10.19 -6.82
N PRO A 6 19.87 11.01 -7.12
CA PRO A 6 21.19 10.82 -6.52
C PRO A 6 21.11 11.00 -5.00
N LEU A 7 21.91 10.19 -4.26
CA LEU A 7 22.18 10.33 -2.84
C LEU A 7 21.07 9.93 -1.83
N GLY A 8 20.28 8.87 -2.09
CA GLY A 8 19.38 8.35 -1.07
C GLY A 8 18.22 9.26 -0.66
N LEU A 9 18.00 10.37 -1.39
CA LEU A 9 16.89 11.30 -1.17
C LEU A 9 15.53 10.62 -1.38
N ASP A 10 15.45 9.56 -2.18
CA ASP A 10 14.24 8.73 -2.33
C ASP A 10 13.81 8.09 -1.00
N TYR A 11 14.75 7.87 -0.07
CA TYR A 11 14.45 7.36 1.26
C TYR A 11 13.79 8.43 2.15
N LEU A 12 14.23 9.68 2.05
CA LEU A 12 13.69 10.81 2.81
C LEU A 12 12.38 11.35 2.21
N TRP A 13 12.21 11.25 0.88
CA TRP A 13 11.05 11.77 0.17
C TRP A 13 10.49 10.74 -0.82
N PRO A 14 9.86 9.65 -0.35
CA PRO A 14 9.37 8.59 -1.21
C PRO A 14 8.24 9.07 -2.12
N ARG A 15 8.23 8.59 -3.35
CA ARG A 15 7.20 8.95 -4.34
C ARG A 15 5.83 8.43 -3.93
N VAL A 16 4.78 9.20 -4.26
CA VAL A 16 3.38 8.80 -4.01
C VAL A 16 2.97 7.59 -4.87
N LYS A 17 3.53 7.47 -6.08
CA LYS A 17 3.35 6.32 -6.98
C LYS A 17 4.70 5.83 -7.45
N GLU A 18 4.96 4.55 -7.25
CA GLU A 18 6.17 3.88 -7.69
C GLU A 18 5.81 2.60 -8.43
N VAL A 19 6.47 2.34 -9.55
CA VAL A 19 6.30 1.11 -10.32
C VAL A 19 7.56 0.29 -10.16
N THR A 20 7.42 -0.89 -9.57
CA THR A 20 8.53 -1.81 -9.32
C THR A 20 8.27 -3.13 -10.06
N GLU A 21 9.31 -3.72 -10.62
CA GLU A 21 9.24 -5.07 -11.15
C GLU A 21 9.46 -6.07 -10.01
N ASP A 22 8.49 -6.94 -9.80
CA ASP A 22 8.56 -8.06 -8.84
C ASP A 22 8.74 -9.38 -9.62
N LYS A 23 9.14 -10.45 -8.93
CA LYS A 23 9.30 -11.81 -9.48
C LYS A 23 8.07 -12.33 -10.25
N HIS A 24 6.89 -11.76 -9.98
CA HIS A 24 5.61 -12.12 -10.58
C HIS A 24 5.05 -11.06 -11.53
N GLY A 25 5.87 -10.08 -11.96
CA GLY A 25 5.48 -9.01 -12.88
C GLY A 25 5.51 -7.62 -12.25
N THR A 26 4.78 -6.68 -12.86
CA THR A 26 4.78 -5.27 -12.44
C THR A 26 3.97 -5.09 -11.17
N ALA A 27 4.60 -4.60 -10.11
CA ALA A 27 3.95 -4.12 -8.90
C ALA A 27 3.86 -2.59 -8.94
N ILE A 28 2.72 -2.04 -8.56
CA ILE A 28 2.54 -0.60 -8.38
C ILE A 28 2.33 -0.35 -6.89
N LEU A 29 3.16 0.55 -6.37
CA LEU A 29 3.09 1.00 -5.00
C LEU A 29 2.46 2.40 -4.98
N TRP A 30 1.46 2.59 -4.15
CA TRP A 30 0.85 3.89 -3.85
C TRP A 30 1.04 4.23 -2.39
N ARG A 31 1.22 5.53 -2.12
CA ARG A 31 1.33 6.10 -0.76
C ARG A 31 0.27 7.15 -0.56
N LYS A 32 0.00 7.45 0.70
CA LYS A 32 -0.81 8.63 1.06
C LYS A 32 -0.18 9.90 0.50
N HIS A 33 -1.00 10.80 0.01
CA HIS A 33 -0.52 12.04 -0.60
C HIS A 33 0.24 12.93 0.41
N TYR A 34 1.21 13.72 -0.06
CA TYR A 34 2.02 14.62 0.77
C TYR A 34 1.21 15.63 1.57
N ILE A 35 0.02 16.00 1.12
CA ILE A 35 -0.84 16.92 1.84
C ILE A 35 -1.28 16.35 3.19
N VAL A 36 -1.41 15.01 3.29
CA VAL A 36 -1.69 14.32 4.56
C VAL A 36 -0.49 14.41 5.49
N LEU A 37 0.72 14.31 4.93
CA LEU A 37 1.96 14.55 5.69
C LEU A 37 2.00 16.00 6.17
N LEU A 38 1.80 16.99 5.27
CA LEU A 38 1.81 18.40 5.64
C LEU A 38 0.81 18.72 6.74
N ALA A 39 -0.42 18.20 6.63
CA ALA A 39 -1.43 18.34 7.69
C ALA A 39 -0.99 17.68 9.01
N ALA A 40 -0.35 16.52 8.95
CA ALA A 40 0.13 15.81 10.14
C ALA A 40 1.30 16.50 10.85
N ILE A 41 2.22 17.12 10.08
CA ILE A 41 3.41 17.80 10.63
C ILE A 41 3.17 19.29 10.89
N PHE A 42 2.04 19.85 10.43
CA PHE A 42 1.74 21.29 10.60
C PHE A 42 1.79 21.73 12.06
N LEU A 43 1.13 20.98 12.95
CA LEU A 43 1.10 21.33 14.37
C LEU A 43 2.48 21.18 15.05
N PRO A 44 3.23 20.08 14.88
CA PRO A 44 4.61 20.00 15.36
C PRO A 44 5.51 21.11 14.82
N LEU A 45 5.34 21.51 13.56
CA LEU A 45 6.13 22.59 12.96
C LEU A 45 5.77 23.96 13.58
N LEU A 46 4.48 24.22 13.78
CA LEU A 46 4.00 25.43 14.43
C LEU A 46 4.53 25.57 15.86
N THR A 47 4.46 24.48 16.63
CA THR A 47 5.00 24.43 18.00
C THR A 47 6.53 24.55 18.02
N LEU A 48 7.23 24.00 17.02
CA LEU A 48 8.68 24.19 16.89
C LEU A 48 9.03 25.66 16.63
N CYS A 49 8.30 26.37 15.76
CA CYS A 49 8.48 27.80 15.54
C CYS A 49 8.27 28.60 16.84
N GLY A 50 7.24 28.24 17.63
CA GLY A 50 7.01 28.84 18.94
C GLY A 50 8.18 28.59 19.93
N LEU A 51 8.69 27.38 19.99
CA LEU A 51 9.85 27.04 20.82
C LEU A 51 11.11 27.80 20.37
N LEU A 52 11.36 27.91 19.07
CA LEU A 52 12.49 28.69 18.52
C LEU A 52 12.34 30.16 18.88
N TYR A 53 11.13 30.73 18.82
CA TYR A 53 10.88 32.08 19.31
C TYR A 53 11.21 32.22 20.81
N LEU A 54 10.78 31.29 21.65
CA LEU A 54 11.09 31.30 23.09
C LEU A 54 12.60 31.17 23.37
N TRP A 55 13.30 30.35 22.58
CA TRP A 55 14.76 30.26 22.63
C TRP A 55 15.41 31.61 22.32
N LEU A 56 14.99 32.22 21.23
CA LEU A 56 15.51 33.53 20.81
C LEU A 56 15.18 34.65 21.84
N ALA A 57 13.93 34.68 22.33
CA ALA A 57 13.49 35.62 23.35
C ALA A 57 14.27 35.45 24.66
N SER A 58 14.53 34.22 25.09
CA SER A 58 15.33 33.91 26.27
C SER A 58 16.79 34.36 26.09
N PHE A 59 17.35 34.16 24.88
CA PHE A 59 18.72 34.59 24.57
C PHE A 59 18.88 36.11 24.51
N LEU A 60 17.89 36.81 23.95
CA LEU A 60 17.91 38.30 23.77
C LEU A 60 17.26 39.05 24.95
N ALA A 61 16.88 38.36 26.02
CA ALA A 61 16.14 38.94 27.16
C ALA A 61 14.87 39.68 26.74
N LEU A 62 14.18 39.20 25.71
CA LEU A 62 12.91 39.76 25.22
C LEU A 62 11.71 39.20 26.01
N PRO A 63 10.54 39.87 26.00
CA PRO A 63 9.34 39.25 26.59
C PRO A 63 9.06 37.85 26.03
N PRO A 64 8.69 36.88 26.87
CA PRO A 64 8.35 36.97 28.31
C PRO A 64 9.54 36.90 29.29
N PHE A 65 10.78 36.86 28.84
CA PHE A 65 12.00 36.60 29.62
C PHE A 65 12.80 37.89 29.90
N SER A 66 12.17 39.03 30.01
CA SER A 66 12.86 40.31 30.25
C SER A 66 13.66 40.42 31.56
N ASN A 67 13.42 39.50 32.51
CA ASN A 67 14.16 39.39 33.76
C ASN A 67 14.76 37.99 33.88
N GLN A 68 16.06 37.89 33.56
CA GLN A 68 16.95 36.73 33.72
C GLN A 68 16.27 35.35 33.82
N ALA A 69 16.13 34.69 32.69
CA ALA A 69 15.69 33.30 32.65
C ALA A 69 16.65 32.42 33.46
N GLY A 70 16.22 31.93 34.60
CA GLY A 70 17.01 31.02 35.41
C GLY A 70 17.36 29.74 34.67
N GLY A 71 18.45 29.05 35.04
CA GLY A 71 18.96 27.86 34.37
C GLY A 71 17.91 26.76 34.14
N LEU A 72 16.88 26.66 34.97
CA LEU A 72 15.77 25.71 34.83
C LEU A 72 14.96 25.94 33.55
N ILE A 73 14.78 27.21 33.11
CA ILE A 73 14.03 27.52 31.86
C ILE A 73 14.75 26.96 30.66
N TRP A 74 16.07 27.03 30.61
CA TRP A 74 16.87 26.45 29.52
C TRP A 74 16.73 24.94 29.45
N ILE A 75 16.69 24.28 30.61
CA ILE A 75 16.48 22.83 30.69
C ILE A 75 15.08 22.49 30.16
N PHE A 76 14.02 23.19 30.60
CA PHE A 76 12.64 22.96 30.13
C PHE A 76 12.49 23.22 28.63
N LEU A 77 13.06 24.31 28.08
CA LEU A 77 13.06 24.61 26.65
C LEU A 77 13.78 23.50 25.86
N GLY A 78 14.91 23.00 26.38
CA GLY A 78 15.64 21.90 25.77
C GLY A 78 14.81 20.62 25.71
N LEU A 79 14.23 20.21 26.83
CA LEU A 79 13.36 19.03 26.91
C LEU A 79 12.13 19.15 26.01
N ALA A 80 11.49 20.34 26.00
CA ALA A 80 10.34 20.61 25.12
C ALA A 80 10.70 20.51 23.65
N THR A 81 11.87 21.03 23.28
CA THR A 81 12.36 20.95 21.89
C THR A 81 12.65 19.50 21.47
N ILE A 82 13.29 18.71 22.35
CA ILE A 82 13.55 17.28 22.10
C ILE A 82 12.22 16.53 21.93
N ALA A 83 11.27 16.74 22.84
CA ALA A 83 9.95 16.11 22.76
C ALA A 83 9.20 16.47 21.47
N ASN A 84 9.30 17.74 21.04
CA ASN A 84 8.71 18.21 19.79
C ASN A 84 9.36 17.55 18.57
N ILE A 85 10.69 17.42 18.55
CA ILE A 85 11.40 16.73 17.47
C ILE A 85 10.98 15.25 17.40
N ILE A 86 10.88 14.58 18.55
CA ILE A 86 10.40 13.19 18.60
C ILE A 86 8.96 13.10 18.05
N TRP A 87 8.08 14.05 18.42
CA TRP A 87 6.72 14.11 17.91
C TRP A 87 6.66 14.32 16.40
N TYR A 88 7.50 15.22 15.85
CA TYR A 88 7.65 15.44 14.41
C TYR A 88 8.10 14.17 13.69
N LEU A 89 9.15 13.53 14.18
CA LEU A 89 9.68 12.28 13.62
C LEU A 89 8.66 11.14 13.66
N TRP A 90 7.88 11.05 14.74
CA TRP A 90 6.80 10.09 14.87
C TRP A 90 5.73 10.25 13.79
N ARG A 91 5.29 11.49 13.56
CA ARG A 91 4.30 11.79 12.51
C ARG A 91 4.82 11.50 11.12
N TYR A 92 6.06 11.88 10.86
CA TYR A 92 6.72 11.64 9.58
C TYR A 92 6.91 10.14 9.29
N ASP A 93 7.46 9.38 10.23
CA ASP A 93 7.73 7.96 10.07
C ASP A 93 6.43 7.15 9.91
N GLY A 94 5.35 7.51 10.62
CA GLY A 94 4.04 6.90 10.44
C GLY A 94 3.49 7.08 9.02
N TRP A 95 3.56 8.30 8.46
CA TRP A 95 3.14 8.54 7.08
C TRP A 95 3.98 7.75 6.08
N ARG A 96 5.28 7.68 6.28
CA ARG A 96 6.21 7.01 5.36
C ARG A 96 5.98 5.51 5.26
N LYS A 97 5.57 4.87 6.35
CA LYS A 97 5.38 3.42 6.43
C LYS A 97 4.02 2.93 5.94
N ASP A 98 3.08 3.83 5.70
CA ASP A 98 1.78 3.48 5.14
C ASP A 98 1.86 3.45 3.62
N PHE A 99 1.77 2.27 3.04
CA PHE A 99 1.78 2.10 1.59
C PHE A 99 0.91 0.92 1.15
N TYR A 100 0.45 1.01 -0.08
CA TYR A 100 -0.42 0.04 -0.74
C TYR A 100 0.29 -0.50 -1.97
N VAL A 101 0.33 -1.81 -2.14
CA VAL A 101 0.97 -2.47 -3.28
C VAL A 101 -0.06 -3.30 -4.02
N VAL A 102 -0.17 -3.09 -5.32
CA VAL A 102 -0.99 -3.92 -6.20
C VAL A 102 -0.06 -4.60 -7.20
N THR A 103 -0.04 -5.92 -7.14
CA THR A 103 0.70 -6.77 -8.06
C THR A 103 -0.23 -7.30 -9.16
N ASN A 104 0.25 -8.20 -10.01
CA ASN A 104 -0.57 -8.85 -11.03
C ASN A 104 -1.49 -9.97 -10.48
N ARG A 105 -1.38 -10.33 -9.19
CA ARG A 105 -2.13 -11.44 -8.57
C ARG A 105 -2.81 -11.09 -7.26
N ARG A 106 -2.28 -10.10 -6.53
CA ARG A 106 -2.70 -9.77 -5.17
C ARG A 106 -2.59 -8.28 -4.86
N ILE A 107 -3.34 -7.89 -3.87
CA ILE A 107 -3.28 -6.58 -3.23
C ILE A 107 -2.64 -6.76 -1.87
N ILE A 108 -1.76 -5.85 -1.51
CA ILE A 108 -1.07 -5.84 -0.23
C ILE A 108 -1.25 -4.45 0.37
N ASP A 109 -1.78 -4.42 1.58
CA ASP A 109 -1.90 -3.22 2.40
C ASP A 109 -0.93 -3.34 3.57
N VAL A 110 0.00 -2.41 3.63
CA VAL A 110 1.01 -2.35 4.69
C VAL A 110 0.77 -1.10 5.50
N VAL A 111 0.46 -1.32 6.78
CA VAL A 111 0.33 -0.27 7.78
C VAL A 111 1.48 -0.43 8.77
N GLY A 112 2.46 0.44 8.66
CA GLY A 112 3.60 0.45 9.54
C GLY A 112 3.34 1.31 10.79
N THR A 113 3.77 0.82 11.97
CA THR A 113 3.77 1.67 13.16
C THR A 113 5.04 2.50 13.21
N PRO A 114 4.97 3.75 13.72
CA PRO A 114 6.14 4.60 13.88
C PRO A 114 7.22 3.90 14.71
N PHE A 115 8.47 4.02 14.27
CA PHE A 115 9.66 3.39 14.87
C PHE A 115 9.58 1.86 15.02
N GLY A 116 8.58 1.19 14.44
CA GLY A 116 8.41 -0.27 14.56
C GLY A 116 7.97 -0.77 15.94
N LEU A 117 7.51 0.12 16.83
CA LEU A 117 7.21 -0.20 18.23
C LEU A 117 6.06 -1.20 18.43
N ARG A 118 5.14 -1.31 17.47
CA ARG A 118 4.00 -2.26 17.53
C ARG A 118 4.00 -3.29 16.41
N GLY A 119 5.09 -3.39 15.65
CA GLY A 119 5.17 -4.25 14.48
C GLY A 119 4.52 -3.65 13.24
N GLU A 120 4.55 -4.40 12.14
CA GLU A 120 3.96 -4.07 10.85
C GLU A 120 2.70 -4.90 10.67
N GLN A 121 1.58 -4.26 10.33
CA GLN A 121 0.38 -4.97 9.92
C GLN A 121 0.40 -5.07 8.39
N ARG A 122 0.54 -6.29 7.89
CA ARG A 122 0.48 -6.60 6.48
C ARG A 122 -0.76 -7.42 6.21
N ARG A 123 -1.62 -6.91 5.32
CA ARG A 123 -2.81 -7.60 4.86
C ARG A 123 -2.66 -7.90 3.39
N GLU A 124 -2.99 -9.11 2.98
CA GLU A 124 -2.93 -9.52 1.58
C GLU A 124 -4.30 -10.06 1.14
N GLY A 125 -4.69 -9.71 -0.07
CA GLY A 125 -5.89 -10.22 -0.72
C GLY A 125 -5.60 -10.60 -2.16
N THR A 126 -6.12 -11.75 -2.60
CA THR A 126 -6.04 -12.19 -3.99
C THR A 126 -7.17 -11.62 -4.82
N PHE A 127 -6.97 -11.44 -6.12
CA PHE A 127 -8.00 -10.93 -7.03
C PHE A 127 -9.23 -11.83 -7.13
N ASP A 128 -9.10 -13.13 -6.84
CA ASP A 128 -10.23 -14.08 -6.84
C ASP A 128 -11.28 -13.73 -5.79
N ASN A 129 -10.85 -13.11 -4.69
CA ASN A 129 -11.72 -12.80 -3.56
C ASN A 129 -12.32 -11.38 -3.64
N ILE A 130 -11.96 -10.57 -4.64
CA ILE A 130 -12.51 -9.22 -4.79
C ILE A 130 -13.95 -9.29 -5.27
N GLN A 131 -14.85 -8.64 -4.51
CA GLN A 131 -16.26 -8.53 -4.83
C GLN A 131 -16.62 -7.18 -5.43
N ASN A 132 -16.03 -6.10 -4.89
CA ASN A 132 -16.36 -4.75 -5.30
C ASN A 132 -15.15 -3.82 -5.15
N ILE A 133 -15.07 -2.80 -6.02
CA ILE A 133 -14.03 -1.77 -5.97
C ILE A 133 -14.73 -0.42 -6.14
N THR A 134 -14.79 0.35 -5.07
CA THR A 134 -15.38 1.68 -5.06
C THR A 134 -14.34 2.73 -4.67
N TYR A 135 -14.62 3.99 -4.98
CA TYR A 135 -13.85 5.10 -4.42
C TYR A 135 -14.79 6.15 -3.86
N ASP A 136 -14.33 6.86 -2.85
CA ASP A 136 -15.04 7.94 -2.21
C ASP A 136 -14.17 9.19 -2.10
N ILE A 137 -14.76 10.35 -2.34
CA ILE A 137 -14.14 11.67 -2.20
C ILE A 137 -14.97 12.45 -1.18
N PRO A 138 -14.60 12.44 0.12
CA PRO A 138 -15.52 12.83 1.19
C PRO A 138 -15.83 14.32 1.24
N ASN A 139 -14.93 15.21 0.80
CA ASN A 139 -15.04 16.65 1.02
C ASN A 139 -14.73 17.46 -0.23
N PHE A 140 -15.20 18.72 -0.27
CA PHE A 140 -14.89 19.68 -1.33
C PHE A 140 -13.37 19.90 -1.49
N VAL A 141 -12.64 20.01 -0.38
CA VAL A 141 -11.17 20.15 -0.39
C VAL A 141 -10.51 18.92 -1.00
N SER A 142 -10.98 17.73 -0.64
CA SER A 142 -10.51 16.47 -1.24
C SER A 142 -10.79 16.40 -2.74
N LYS A 143 -11.95 16.94 -3.16
CA LYS A 143 -12.31 17.03 -4.58
C LYS A 143 -11.40 17.99 -5.34
N LEU A 144 -11.12 19.17 -4.77
CA LEU A 144 -10.22 20.18 -5.36
C LEU A 144 -8.79 19.63 -5.51
N LEU A 145 -8.34 18.86 -4.53
CA LEU A 145 -6.99 18.26 -4.49
C LEU A 145 -6.93 16.89 -5.19
N ASN A 146 -8.09 16.39 -5.70
CA ASN A 146 -8.23 15.07 -6.30
C ASN A 146 -7.73 13.94 -5.38
N LEU A 147 -8.12 14.02 -4.11
CA LEU A 147 -7.80 13.07 -3.06
C LEU A 147 -9.04 12.27 -2.67
N GLY A 148 -8.86 11.00 -2.39
CA GLY A 148 -9.95 10.15 -1.94
C GLY A 148 -9.47 8.84 -1.35
N THR A 149 -10.43 7.99 -1.04
CA THR A 149 -10.19 6.64 -0.52
C THR A 149 -10.71 5.64 -1.54
N VAL A 150 -9.88 4.65 -1.90
CA VAL A 150 -10.33 3.50 -2.68
C VAL A 150 -10.63 2.37 -1.71
N VAL A 151 -11.85 1.84 -1.80
CA VAL A 151 -12.36 0.77 -0.97
C VAL A 151 -12.48 -0.49 -1.84
N ILE A 152 -11.79 -1.54 -1.45
CA ILE A 152 -11.79 -2.83 -2.13
C ILE A 152 -12.37 -3.86 -1.18
N GLU A 153 -13.56 -4.34 -1.49
CA GLU A 153 -14.27 -5.34 -0.71
C GLU A 153 -13.89 -6.73 -1.18
N THR A 154 -13.57 -7.61 -0.23
CA THR A 154 -13.19 -9.00 -0.51
C THR A 154 -14.07 -9.97 0.25
N ALA A 155 -14.27 -11.17 -0.32
CA ALA A 155 -14.87 -12.29 0.37
C ALA A 155 -13.90 -12.83 1.45
N GLY A 156 -14.42 -13.15 2.64
CA GLY A 156 -13.65 -13.75 3.73
C GLY A 156 -13.54 -12.91 5.00
N THR A 157 -12.62 -13.27 5.89
CA THR A 157 -12.45 -12.64 7.20
C THR A 157 -11.85 -11.23 7.15
N GLN A 158 -11.02 -10.94 6.15
CA GLN A 158 -10.51 -9.60 5.88
C GLN A 158 -11.33 -8.97 4.75
N ARG A 159 -12.48 -8.39 5.12
CA ARG A 159 -13.52 -7.99 4.16
C ARG A 159 -13.22 -6.73 3.34
N THR A 160 -12.26 -5.89 3.75
CA THR A 160 -12.11 -4.59 3.12
C THR A 160 -10.66 -4.09 3.19
N PHE A 161 -10.14 -3.64 2.04
CA PHE A 161 -8.90 -2.88 1.94
C PHE A 161 -9.24 -1.42 1.67
N ASN A 162 -8.71 -0.51 2.48
CA ASN A 162 -8.97 0.92 2.37
C ASN A 162 -7.68 1.67 2.03
N PHE A 163 -7.54 2.10 0.77
CA PHE A 163 -6.44 2.94 0.33
C PHE A 163 -6.80 4.40 0.61
N GLN A 164 -6.48 4.85 1.81
CA GLN A 164 -6.88 6.15 2.32
C GLN A 164 -6.02 7.29 1.78
N ASN A 165 -6.68 8.42 1.47
CA ASN A 165 -6.03 9.68 1.08
C ASN A 165 -5.03 9.54 -0.07
N VAL A 166 -5.40 8.77 -1.07
CA VAL A 166 -4.60 8.56 -2.28
C VAL A 166 -4.93 9.61 -3.33
N PHE A 167 -3.95 9.94 -4.16
CA PHE A 167 -4.12 10.86 -5.28
C PHE A 167 -4.77 10.16 -6.47
N ARG A 168 -5.77 10.80 -7.09
CA ARG A 168 -6.55 10.27 -8.22
C ARG A 168 -7.15 8.89 -7.92
N PRO A 169 -8.09 8.78 -6.98
CA PRO A 169 -8.66 7.50 -6.57
C PRO A 169 -9.35 6.77 -7.73
N SER A 170 -9.98 7.49 -8.66
CA SER A 170 -10.57 6.90 -9.88
C SER A 170 -9.55 6.17 -10.76
N ALA A 171 -8.37 6.74 -10.94
CA ALA A 171 -7.31 6.10 -11.72
C ALA A 171 -6.74 4.85 -11.03
N ILE A 172 -6.74 4.83 -9.69
CA ILE A 172 -6.33 3.65 -8.92
C ILE A 172 -7.39 2.55 -9.04
N GLN A 173 -8.67 2.90 -8.91
CA GLN A 173 -9.77 1.98 -9.12
C GLN A 173 -9.69 1.33 -10.50
N GLU A 174 -9.52 2.13 -11.55
CA GLU A 174 -9.38 1.66 -12.94
C GLU A 174 -8.20 0.70 -13.12
N GLU A 175 -7.03 1.05 -12.56
CA GLU A 175 -5.82 0.20 -12.63
C GLU A 175 -6.02 -1.13 -11.89
N VAL A 176 -6.61 -1.12 -10.70
CA VAL A 176 -6.91 -2.34 -9.94
C VAL A 176 -7.91 -3.20 -10.70
N PHE A 177 -8.99 -2.60 -11.24
CA PHE A 177 -10.00 -3.30 -12.03
C PHE A 177 -9.39 -3.93 -13.29
N LYS A 178 -8.57 -3.17 -14.03
CA LYS A 178 -7.84 -3.68 -15.21
C LYS A 178 -6.99 -4.90 -14.90
N ARG A 179 -6.23 -4.86 -13.80
CA ARG A 179 -5.40 -5.99 -13.37
C ARG A 179 -6.23 -7.19 -12.95
N MET A 180 -7.33 -6.97 -12.26
CA MET A 180 -8.27 -8.02 -11.88
C MET A 180 -8.85 -8.73 -13.11
N VAL A 181 -9.30 -7.98 -14.13
CA VAL A 181 -9.82 -8.55 -15.38
C VAL A 181 -8.75 -9.36 -16.11
N LEU A 182 -7.54 -8.82 -16.24
CA LEU A 182 -6.42 -9.54 -16.88
C LEU A 182 -6.03 -10.80 -16.11
N TYR A 183 -6.09 -10.78 -14.79
CA TYR A 183 -5.86 -11.95 -13.96
C TYR A 183 -6.92 -13.02 -14.20
N GLN A 184 -8.21 -12.66 -14.19
CA GLN A 184 -9.31 -13.57 -14.45
C GLN A 184 -9.25 -14.17 -15.87
N GLN A 185 -8.86 -13.37 -16.88
CA GLN A 185 -8.67 -13.89 -18.23
C GLN A 185 -7.58 -14.97 -18.28
N ARG A 186 -6.42 -14.71 -17.68
CA ARG A 186 -5.34 -15.71 -17.60
C ARG A 186 -5.74 -16.98 -16.89
N GLN A 187 -6.51 -16.87 -15.81
CA GLN A 187 -7.03 -18.04 -15.09
C GLN A 187 -7.98 -18.86 -15.96
N ARG A 188 -8.87 -18.22 -16.73
CA ARG A 188 -9.79 -18.89 -17.66
C ARG A 188 -9.04 -19.58 -18.80
N GLU A 189 -8.00 -18.94 -19.34
CA GLU A 189 -7.15 -19.54 -20.37
C GLU A 189 -6.43 -20.78 -19.84
N GLN A 190 -5.78 -20.68 -18.70
CA GLN A 190 -5.12 -21.83 -18.05
C GLN A 190 -6.08 -22.98 -17.75
N ALA A 191 -7.29 -22.66 -17.27
CA ALA A 191 -8.31 -23.66 -17.01
C ALA A 191 -8.78 -24.36 -18.30
N ARG A 192 -8.90 -23.61 -19.42
CA ARG A 192 -9.25 -24.18 -20.73
C ARG A 192 -8.16 -25.12 -21.24
N ASP A 193 -6.91 -24.71 -21.18
CA ASP A 193 -5.78 -25.53 -21.62
C ASP A 193 -5.68 -26.82 -20.79
N THR A 194 -5.77 -26.71 -19.46
CA THR A 194 -5.76 -27.88 -18.57
C THR A 194 -6.94 -28.83 -18.84
N ASN A 195 -8.12 -28.29 -19.14
CA ASN A 195 -9.29 -29.12 -19.47
C ASN A 195 -9.15 -29.78 -20.86
N ALA A 196 -8.56 -29.07 -21.84
CA ALA A 196 -8.27 -29.63 -23.15
C ALA A 196 -7.27 -30.80 -23.04
N ASP A 197 -6.17 -30.63 -22.30
CA ASP A 197 -5.19 -31.68 -22.05
C ASP A 197 -5.81 -32.89 -21.36
N ARG A 198 -6.67 -32.68 -20.38
CA ARG A 198 -7.43 -33.77 -19.72
C ARG A 198 -8.35 -34.53 -20.67
N LEU A 199 -9.04 -33.81 -21.55
CA LEU A 199 -9.90 -34.45 -22.54
C LEU A 199 -9.10 -35.31 -23.52
N VAL A 200 -7.94 -34.82 -23.96
CA VAL A 200 -7.03 -35.62 -24.82
C VAL A 200 -6.56 -36.87 -24.09
N GLU A 201 -6.17 -36.77 -22.83
CA GLU A 201 -5.73 -37.92 -22.02
C GLU A 201 -6.86 -38.95 -21.86
N VAL A 202 -8.07 -38.52 -21.51
CA VAL A 202 -9.24 -39.41 -21.37
C VAL A 202 -9.60 -40.09 -22.69
N LEU A 203 -9.54 -39.35 -23.82
CA LEU A 203 -9.79 -39.92 -25.15
C LEU A 203 -8.72 -40.97 -25.53
N ALA A 204 -7.45 -40.67 -25.23
CA ALA A 204 -6.37 -41.62 -25.49
C ALA A 204 -6.53 -42.91 -24.68
N GLU A 205 -6.87 -42.81 -23.40
CA GLU A 205 -7.16 -43.96 -22.54
C GLU A 205 -8.37 -44.77 -23.03
N TYR A 206 -9.43 -44.05 -23.45
CA TYR A 206 -10.61 -44.69 -24.03
C TYR A 206 -10.28 -45.48 -25.32
N HIS A 207 -9.49 -44.88 -26.25
CA HIS A 207 -9.01 -45.57 -27.43
C HIS A 207 -8.18 -46.82 -27.10
N HIS A 208 -7.27 -46.72 -26.14
CA HIS A 208 -6.46 -47.84 -25.69
C HIS A 208 -7.32 -48.98 -25.09
N LEU A 209 -8.36 -48.64 -24.35
CA LEU A 209 -9.30 -49.63 -23.82
C LEU A 209 -10.12 -50.32 -24.92
N LEU A 210 -10.54 -49.59 -25.94
CA LEU A 210 -11.24 -50.16 -27.12
C LEU A 210 -10.34 -51.11 -27.90
N GLU A 211 -9.07 -50.77 -28.13
CA GLU A 211 -8.11 -51.64 -28.78
C GLU A 211 -7.91 -52.95 -28.00
N LYS A 212 -7.78 -52.90 -26.68
CA LYS A 212 -7.70 -54.06 -25.82
C LYS A 212 -8.95 -54.91 -25.87
N ALA A 213 -10.13 -54.32 -25.88
CA ALA A 213 -11.41 -55.03 -25.96
C ALA A 213 -11.63 -55.67 -27.33
N GLY A 214 -11.18 -55.02 -28.42
CA GLY A 214 -11.26 -55.56 -29.78
C GLY A 214 -10.24 -56.66 -30.10
N THR A 215 -9.18 -56.78 -29.32
CA THR A 215 -8.12 -57.79 -29.50
C THR A 215 -8.31 -59.04 -28.66
N GLN A 216 -9.43 -59.20 -27.93
CA GLN A 216 -9.74 -60.49 -27.28
C GLN A 216 -10.07 -61.52 -28.35
N PRO A 217 -9.27 -62.60 -28.46
CA PRO A 217 -9.58 -63.67 -29.42
C PRO A 217 -10.92 -64.29 -29.04
N LYS A 218 -11.85 -64.25 -30.02
CA LYS A 218 -13.09 -65.01 -29.96
C LYS A 218 -12.74 -66.47 -29.63
N GLN A 219 -13.00 -66.96 -28.42
CA GLN A 219 -12.87 -68.37 -28.09
C GLN A 219 -13.82 -69.08 -29.01
N PRO A 220 -13.34 -70.10 -29.78
CA PRO A 220 -14.22 -70.96 -30.58
C PRO A 220 -15.06 -71.80 -29.60
N GLY A 221 -16.37 -71.59 -29.64
CA GLY A 221 -17.33 -72.40 -28.88
C GLY A 221 -17.16 -73.88 -29.14
N ALA A 222 -17.07 -74.60 -28.06
CA ALA A 222 -17.28 -76.03 -28.05
C ALA A 222 -18.79 -76.36 -28.10
#